data_28fc799b38554298c89bc1e96b1d2598
#
_entry.id   28fc799b38554298c89bc1e96b1d2598
#
_cell.length_a   1.000
_cell.length_b   1.000
_cell.length_c   1.000
_cell.angle_alpha   90.00
_cell.angle_beta   90.00
_cell.angle_gamma   90.00
#
_symmetry.space_group_name_H-M   'P 1'
#
loop_
_entity.id
_entity.type
_entity.pdbx_description
1 polymer ?
#
loop_
_entity_poly.entity_id
_entity_poly.type
_entity_poly.pdbx_seq_one_letter_code
_entity_poly.pdbx_strand_id
1 'polypeptide(L)'
;MAEKTSRRPRGTDWLSLASFGFFVLLIGAVWVFTPGLTIAVQNFVWDFELQNVTSNISLPAPANVQDHTVVYLAALEFCVVFGVFHVVVLALRFVFHDHIDRKADAVSGMAFWFCAAYFTNLLYGGSIGWFSFIAGAVISGGVAITASSVVKLFR
;
A
#
# COMPACT_ATOMS: atom_id res chain seq x y z
N MET A 1 -38.35 -30.36 6.62
CA MET A 1 -37.42 -30.38 5.48
C MET A 1 -36.33 -29.37 5.75
N ALA A 2 -35.14 -29.80 6.13
CA ALA A 2 -34.02 -28.90 6.42
C ALA A 2 -33.26 -28.67 5.09
N GLU A 3 -33.29 -27.44 4.61
CA GLU A 3 -32.55 -27.01 3.44
C GLU A 3 -31.06 -27.02 3.74
N LYS A 4 -30.39 -28.02 3.17
CA LYS A 4 -28.96 -28.23 3.28
C LYS A 4 -28.26 -27.19 2.38
N THR A 5 -27.98 -26.00 2.93
CA THR A 5 -27.16 -25.01 2.28
C THR A 5 -25.77 -25.61 2.03
N SER A 6 -25.58 -26.11 0.84
CA SER A 6 -24.29 -26.58 0.31
C SER A 6 -23.34 -25.39 0.25
N ARG A 7 -22.56 -25.17 1.33
CA ARG A 7 -21.39 -24.29 1.29
C ARG A 7 -20.39 -24.93 0.35
N ARG A 8 -20.34 -24.46 -0.91
CA ARG A 8 -19.24 -24.78 -1.81
C ARG A 8 -17.93 -24.41 -1.10
N PRO A 9 -16.96 -25.31 -1.00
CA PRO A 9 -15.66 -24.96 -0.46
C PRO A 9 -15.12 -23.78 -1.29
N ARG A 10 -14.79 -22.66 -0.62
CA ARG A 10 -14.06 -21.55 -1.25
C ARG A 10 -12.73 -22.13 -1.73
N GLY A 11 -12.62 -22.39 -3.02
CA GLY A 11 -11.35 -22.74 -3.64
C GLY A 11 -10.32 -21.69 -3.22
N THR A 12 -9.18 -22.14 -2.71
CA THR A 12 -8.08 -21.27 -2.30
C THR A 12 -7.78 -20.33 -3.47
N ASP A 13 -7.90 -19.02 -3.23
CA ASP A 13 -7.57 -18.02 -4.25
C ASP A 13 -6.04 -17.96 -4.39
N TRP A 14 -5.51 -18.79 -5.29
CA TRP A 14 -4.08 -18.92 -5.52
C TRP A 14 -3.42 -17.60 -5.94
N LEU A 15 -4.16 -16.70 -6.61
CA LEU A 15 -3.68 -15.37 -6.96
C LEU A 15 -3.52 -14.49 -5.71
N SER A 16 -4.42 -14.60 -4.74
CA SER A 16 -4.26 -13.90 -3.45
C SER A 16 -3.07 -14.42 -2.67
N LEU A 17 -2.86 -15.74 -2.68
CA LEU A 17 -1.70 -16.35 -2.04
C LEU A 17 -0.39 -15.92 -2.73
N ALA A 18 -0.37 -15.90 -4.08
CA ALA A 18 0.75 -15.41 -4.85
C ALA A 18 1.03 -13.91 -4.57
N SER A 19 -0.02 -13.11 -4.41
CA SER A 19 0.13 -11.69 -4.05
C SER A 19 0.76 -11.51 -2.68
N PHE A 20 0.38 -12.32 -1.70
CA PHE A 20 1.01 -12.30 -0.39
C PHE A 20 2.48 -12.75 -0.45
N GLY A 21 2.77 -13.82 -1.20
CA GLY A 21 4.15 -14.28 -1.43
C GLY A 21 5.02 -13.21 -2.10
N PHE A 22 4.49 -12.56 -3.12
CA PHE A 22 5.18 -11.47 -3.81
C PHE A 22 5.41 -10.27 -2.88
N PHE A 23 4.45 -9.93 -2.01
CA PHE A 23 4.60 -8.88 -1.00
C PHE A 23 5.80 -9.15 -0.09
N VAL A 24 5.90 -10.36 0.48
CA VAL A 24 7.01 -10.75 1.35
C VAL A 24 8.34 -10.75 0.59
N LEU A 25 8.35 -11.28 -0.64
CA LEU A 25 9.53 -11.29 -1.50
C LEU A 25 10.01 -9.86 -1.78
N LEU A 26 9.08 -8.96 -2.10
CA LEU A 26 9.41 -7.58 -2.42
C LEU A 26 9.98 -6.82 -1.21
N ILE A 27 9.46 -7.05 0.00
CA ILE A 27 10.06 -6.51 1.23
C ILE A 27 11.53 -6.96 1.34
N GLY A 28 11.78 -8.26 1.17
CA GLY A 28 13.13 -8.80 1.22
C GLY A 28 14.03 -8.22 0.12
N ALA A 29 13.52 -8.10 -1.10
CA ALA A 29 14.26 -7.55 -2.22
C ALA A 29 14.63 -6.08 -1.98
N VAL A 30 13.69 -5.24 -1.59
CA VAL A 30 13.96 -3.82 -1.28
C VAL A 30 15.00 -3.72 -0.16
N TRP A 31 14.90 -4.58 0.87
CA TRP A 31 15.87 -4.58 1.97
C TRP A 31 17.29 -4.92 1.53
N VAL A 32 17.43 -5.90 0.62
CA VAL A 32 18.74 -6.35 0.14
C VAL A 32 19.33 -5.40 -0.90
N PHE A 33 18.49 -4.87 -1.80
CA PHE A 33 18.96 -4.07 -2.93
C PHE A 33 19.09 -2.57 -2.63
N THR A 34 18.54 -2.06 -1.52
CA THR A 34 18.72 -0.66 -1.13
C THR A 34 19.94 -0.51 -0.20
N PRO A 35 21.08 0.04 -0.68
CA PRO A 35 22.26 0.18 0.15
C PRO A 35 22.02 1.06 1.38
N GLY A 36 22.44 0.58 2.55
CA GLY A 36 22.33 1.34 3.80
C GLY A 36 20.93 1.43 4.40
N LEU A 37 19.93 0.72 3.85
CA LEU A 37 18.54 0.78 4.33
C LEU A 37 18.42 0.43 5.82
N THR A 38 19.18 -0.56 6.30
CA THR A 38 19.14 -0.97 7.72
C THR A 38 19.49 0.21 8.65
N ILE A 39 20.57 0.93 8.33
CA ILE A 39 21.00 2.10 9.11
C ILE A 39 20.00 3.24 8.95
N ALA A 40 19.50 3.46 7.72
CA ALA A 40 18.52 4.50 7.45
C ALA A 40 17.21 4.29 8.22
N VAL A 41 16.71 3.04 8.26
CA VAL A 41 15.51 2.68 9.04
C VAL A 41 15.76 2.86 10.54
N GLN A 42 16.93 2.46 11.04
CA GLN A 42 17.29 2.65 12.43
C GLN A 42 17.30 4.14 12.80
N ASN A 43 17.97 4.98 12.02
CA ASN A 43 18.00 6.43 12.23
C ASN A 43 16.60 7.02 12.14
N PHE A 44 15.78 6.60 11.19
CA PHE A 44 14.40 7.05 11.05
C PHE A 44 13.57 6.76 12.31
N VAL A 45 13.68 5.55 12.86
CA VAL A 45 12.92 5.16 14.07
C VAL A 45 13.37 5.96 15.30
N TRP A 46 14.67 6.27 15.42
CA TRP A 46 15.20 7.03 16.54
C TRP A 46 15.01 8.55 16.43
N ASP A 47 14.70 9.06 15.24
CA ASP A 47 14.47 10.49 14.99
C ASP A 47 13.03 10.94 15.34
N PHE A 48 12.18 10.04 15.87
CA PHE A 48 10.80 10.39 16.20
C PHE A 48 10.72 11.19 17.49
N GLU A 49 10.13 12.38 17.39
CA GLU A 49 9.84 13.28 18.50
C GLU A 49 8.36 13.67 18.54
N LEU A 50 7.89 14.14 19.70
CA LEU A 50 6.55 14.71 19.82
C LEU A 50 6.55 16.15 19.30
N GLN A 51 6.02 16.35 18.11
CA GLN A 51 5.85 17.66 17.50
C GLN A 51 4.47 18.23 17.80
N ASN A 52 4.42 19.50 18.21
CA ASN A 52 3.17 20.21 18.49
C ASN A 52 2.50 20.60 17.16
N VAL A 53 1.37 19.96 16.84
CA VAL A 53 0.54 20.31 15.68
C VAL A 53 -0.33 21.52 15.99
N THR A 54 -0.83 21.59 17.22
CA THR A 54 -1.54 22.74 17.80
C THR A 54 -1.13 22.91 19.25
N SER A 55 -1.58 24.01 19.90
CA SER A 55 -1.28 24.30 21.31
C SER A 55 -1.61 23.15 22.29
N ASN A 56 -2.50 22.24 21.92
CA ASN A 56 -3.00 21.16 22.79
C ASN A 56 -2.82 19.74 22.21
N ILE A 57 -2.25 19.60 21.02
CA ILE A 57 -2.10 18.31 20.35
C ILE A 57 -0.66 18.13 19.88
N SER A 58 0.00 17.13 20.46
CA SER A 58 1.34 16.69 20.04
C SER A 58 1.23 15.31 19.39
N LEU A 59 1.82 15.16 18.21
CA LEU A 59 1.84 13.90 17.48
C LEU A 59 3.29 13.50 17.17
N PRO A 60 3.58 12.19 17.12
CA PRO A 60 4.91 11.71 16.77
C PRO A 60 5.21 12.00 15.29
N ALA A 61 6.37 12.61 15.05
CA ALA A 61 6.89 12.88 13.72
C ALA A 61 8.42 12.83 13.74
N PRO A 62 9.07 12.53 12.60
CA PRO A 62 10.52 12.70 12.49
C PRO A 62 10.91 14.15 12.74
N ALA A 63 11.97 14.38 13.52
CA ALA A 63 12.48 15.72 13.79
C ALA A 63 12.94 16.39 12.49
N ASN A 64 13.64 15.63 11.64
CA ASN A 64 14.16 16.08 10.35
C ASN A 64 13.64 15.19 9.21
N VAL A 65 12.44 15.50 8.71
CA VAL A 65 11.77 14.72 7.66
C VAL A 65 12.67 14.47 6.44
N GLN A 66 13.49 15.44 6.04
CA GLN A 66 14.31 15.36 4.82
C GLN A 66 15.60 14.53 4.97
N ASP A 67 15.99 14.17 6.18
CA ASP A 67 17.19 13.35 6.42
C ASP A 67 16.95 11.85 6.13
N HIS A 68 15.68 11.44 5.94
CA HIS A 68 15.27 10.06 5.78
C HIS A 68 14.93 9.67 4.33
N THR A 69 15.49 10.36 3.34
CA THR A 69 15.19 10.17 1.92
C THR A 69 15.40 8.73 1.44
N VAL A 70 16.38 8.00 1.99
CA VAL A 70 16.64 6.59 1.66
C VAL A 70 15.44 5.69 2.03
N VAL A 71 14.82 5.94 3.20
CA VAL A 71 13.64 5.20 3.64
C VAL A 71 12.44 5.52 2.75
N TYR A 72 12.25 6.79 2.41
CA TYR A 72 11.14 7.21 1.54
C TYR A 72 11.29 6.70 0.13
N LEU A 73 12.53 6.67 -0.41
CA LEU A 73 12.80 6.09 -1.72
C LEU A 73 12.50 4.59 -1.74
N ALA A 74 12.97 3.86 -0.73
CA ALA A 74 12.68 2.42 -0.59
C ALA A 74 11.17 2.15 -0.49
N ALA A 75 10.43 2.97 0.27
CA ALA A 75 8.97 2.88 0.36
C ALA A 75 8.29 3.23 -0.97
N LEU A 76 8.78 4.23 -1.70
CA LEU A 76 8.28 4.61 -3.02
C LEU A 76 8.48 3.46 -4.02
N GLU A 77 9.67 2.91 -4.11
CA GLU A 77 9.99 1.78 -4.98
C GLU A 77 9.08 0.57 -4.67
N PHE A 78 8.91 0.27 -3.39
CA PHE A 78 7.99 -0.78 -2.95
C PHE A 78 6.56 -0.51 -3.44
N CYS A 79 6.02 0.68 -3.21
CA CYS A 79 4.66 1.04 -3.61
C CYS A 79 4.46 0.96 -5.13
N VAL A 80 5.42 1.45 -5.92
CA VAL A 80 5.35 1.42 -7.38
C VAL A 80 5.39 0.00 -7.90
N VAL A 81 6.37 -0.82 -7.46
CA VAL A 81 6.52 -2.21 -7.93
C VAL A 81 5.32 -3.05 -7.54
N PHE A 82 4.82 -2.88 -6.31
CA PHE A 82 3.64 -3.62 -5.86
C PHE A 82 2.35 -3.14 -6.54
N GLY A 83 2.25 -1.85 -6.86
CA GLY A 83 1.17 -1.30 -7.67
C GLY A 83 1.16 -1.89 -9.09
N VAL A 84 2.32 -1.95 -9.75
CA VAL A 84 2.48 -2.59 -11.06
C VAL A 84 2.12 -4.08 -10.99
N PHE A 85 2.55 -4.79 -9.94
CA PHE A 85 2.15 -6.18 -9.74
C PHE A 85 0.62 -6.34 -9.67
N HIS A 86 -0.11 -5.43 -9.02
CA HIS A 86 -1.58 -5.46 -8.98
C HIS A 86 -2.21 -5.26 -10.36
N VAL A 87 -1.58 -4.49 -11.26
CA VAL A 87 -2.01 -4.40 -12.68
C VAL A 87 -1.91 -5.76 -13.35
N VAL A 88 -0.80 -6.49 -13.14
CA VAL A 88 -0.62 -7.85 -13.68
C VAL A 88 -1.66 -8.80 -13.11
N VAL A 89 -1.89 -8.77 -11.79
CA VAL A 89 -2.93 -9.58 -11.14
C VAL A 89 -4.31 -9.27 -11.72
N LEU A 90 -4.63 -8.00 -11.93
CA LEU A 90 -5.88 -7.58 -12.55
C LEU A 90 -6.03 -8.14 -13.97
N ALA A 91 -4.98 -8.03 -14.79
CA ALA A 91 -4.97 -8.58 -16.15
C ALA A 91 -5.21 -10.12 -16.14
N LEU A 92 -4.53 -10.84 -15.25
CA LEU A 92 -4.74 -12.28 -15.08
C LEU A 92 -6.18 -12.61 -14.66
N ARG A 93 -6.78 -11.85 -13.76
CA ARG A 93 -8.18 -12.04 -13.34
C ARG A 93 -9.18 -11.78 -14.49
N PHE A 94 -8.83 -10.92 -15.45
CA PHE A 94 -9.63 -10.78 -16.68
C PHE A 94 -9.49 -11.99 -17.60
N VAL A 95 -8.27 -12.49 -17.80
CA VAL A 95 -7.99 -13.66 -18.64
C VAL A 95 -8.68 -14.92 -18.09
N PHE A 96 -8.63 -15.12 -16.78
CA PHE A 96 -9.26 -16.28 -16.13
C PHE A 96 -10.76 -16.11 -15.87
N HIS A 97 -11.39 -15.03 -16.35
CA HIS A 97 -12.82 -14.75 -16.18
C HIS A 97 -13.28 -14.82 -14.71
N ASP A 98 -12.44 -14.35 -13.79
CA ASP A 98 -12.75 -14.33 -12.36
C ASP A 98 -14.01 -13.49 -12.05
N HIS A 99 -14.62 -13.76 -10.89
CA HIS A 99 -15.75 -13.01 -10.39
C HIS A 99 -15.42 -11.52 -10.23
N ILE A 100 -16.43 -10.66 -10.42
CA ILE A 100 -16.29 -9.19 -10.35
C ILE A 100 -15.71 -8.74 -9.00
N ASP A 101 -16.07 -9.42 -7.90
CA ASP A 101 -15.57 -9.10 -6.57
C ASP A 101 -14.04 -9.20 -6.49
N ARG A 102 -13.45 -10.25 -7.08
CA ARG A 102 -11.99 -10.42 -7.12
C ARG A 102 -11.31 -9.39 -8.01
N LYS A 103 -11.95 -8.99 -9.11
CA LYS A 103 -11.45 -7.91 -9.98
C LYS A 103 -11.48 -6.58 -9.24
N ALA A 104 -12.57 -6.31 -8.51
CA ALA A 104 -12.70 -5.12 -7.67
C ALA A 104 -11.61 -5.03 -6.58
N ASP A 105 -11.25 -6.16 -5.96
CA ASP A 105 -10.17 -6.22 -4.98
C ASP A 105 -8.80 -5.91 -5.61
N ALA A 106 -8.53 -6.41 -6.84
CA ALA A 106 -7.30 -6.08 -7.56
C ALA A 106 -7.24 -4.60 -7.96
N VAL A 107 -8.37 -4.01 -8.40
CA VAL A 107 -8.47 -2.57 -8.69
C VAL A 107 -8.25 -1.74 -7.43
N SER A 108 -8.82 -2.15 -6.31
CA SER A 108 -8.62 -1.51 -5.00
C SER A 108 -7.14 -1.49 -4.60
N GLY A 109 -6.48 -2.65 -4.70
CA GLY A 109 -5.04 -2.77 -4.42
C GLY A 109 -4.19 -1.87 -5.32
N MET A 110 -4.45 -1.89 -6.63
CA MET A 110 -3.77 -1.03 -7.60
C MET A 110 -3.96 0.46 -7.25
N ALA A 111 -5.19 0.88 -7.00
CA ALA A 111 -5.51 2.27 -6.66
C ALA A 111 -4.83 2.72 -5.37
N PHE A 112 -4.83 1.86 -4.33
CA PHE A 112 -4.14 2.12 -3.07
C PHE A 112 -2.64 2.35 -3.27
N TRP A 113 -1.96 1.41 -3.93
CA TRP A 113 -0.51 1.45 -4.03
C TRP A 113 0.00 2.58 -4.92
N PHE A 114 -0.67 2.91 -6.02
CA PHE A 114 -0.29 4.06 -6.84
C PHE A 114 -0.57 5.39 -6.13
N CYS A 115 -1.68 5.50 -5.40
CA CYS A 115 -1.97 6.69 -4.61
C CYS A 115 -0.96 6.84 -3.46
N ALA A 116 -0.62 5.76 -2.76
CA ALA A 116 0.42 5.75 -1.74
C ALA A 116 1.80 6.13 -2.32
N ALA A 117 2.16 5.59 -3.51
CA ALA A 117 3.38 5.96 -4.22
C ALA A 117 3.43 7.46 -4.53
N TYR A 118 2.31 8.04 -4.96
CA TYR A 118 2.22 9.47 -5.24
C TYR A 118 2.53 10.32 -3.98
N PHE A 119 1.90 10.04 -2.85
CA PHE A 119 2.16 10.77 -1.61
C PHE A 119 3.57 10.51 -1.07
N THR A 120 4.08 9.29 -1.21
CA THR A 120 5.47 8.98 -0.83
C THR A 120 6.47 9.74 -1.70
N ASN A 121 6.20 9.89 -2.99
CA ASN A 121 7.02 10.69 -3.89
C ASN A 121 7.02 12.18 -3.52
N LEU A 122 5.86 12.73 -3.11
CA LEU A 122 5.77 14.11 -2.65
C LEU A 122 6.56 14.32 -1.34
N LEU A 123 6.53 13.35 -0.42
CA LEU A 123 7.31 13.37 0.81
C LEU A 123 8.81 13.28 0.51
N TYR A 124 9.21 12.35 -0.35
CA TYR A 124 10.59 12.18 -0.80
C TYR A 124 11.15 13.45 -1.44
N GLY A 125 10.37 14.12 -2.29
CA GLY A 125 10.73 15.38 -2.94
C GLY A 125 10.62 16.61 -2.05
N GLY A 126 10.25 16.49 -0.78
CA GLY A 126 10.10 17.60 0.16
C GLY A 126 8.91 18.53 -0.15
N SER A 127 8.01 18.12 -1.03
CA SER A 127 6.85 18.93 -1.43
C SER A 127 5.75 18.94 -0.37
N ILE A 128 5.72 17.94 0.51
CA ILE A 128 4.77 17.84 1.64
C ILE A 128 5.50 17.45 2.92
N GLY A 129 4.94 17.84 4.07
CA GLY A 129 5.44 17.42 5.39
C GLY A 129 4.86 16.08 5.83
N TRP A 130 5.37 15.59 6.97
CA TRP A 130 5.00 14.29 7.54
C TRP A 130 3.50 14.12 7.78
N PHE A 131 2.83 15.09 8.38
CA PHE A 131 1.39 15.01 8.67
C PHE A 131 0.53 15.01 7.40
N SER A 132 0.96 15.74 6.38
CA SER A 132 0.30 15.72 5.06
C SER A 132 0.47 14.36 4.38
N PHE A 133 1.61 13.71 4.56
CA PHE A 133 1.85 12.34 4.09
C PHE A 133 0.92 11.33 4.78
N ILE A 134 0.76 11.42 6.12
CA ILE A 134 -0.18 10.56 6.86
C ILE A 134 -1.62 10.77 6.37
N ALA A 135 -2.03 12.02 6.16
CA ALA A 135 -3.34 12.33 5.57
C ALA A 135 -3.46 11.71 4.16
N GLY A 136 -2.40 11.77 3.35
CA GLY A 136 -2.31 11.13 2.05
C GLY A 136 -2.47 9.61 2.09
N ALA A 137 -1.91 8.96 3.11
CA ALA A 137 -2.10 7.51 3.32
C ALA A 137 -3.58 7.17 3.62
N VAL A 138 -4.27 7.99 4.41
CA VAL A 138 -5.72 7.84 4.67
C VAL A 138 -6.51 8.06 3.38
N ILE A 139 -6.19 9.08 2.60
CA ILE A 139 -6.81 9.35 1.30
C ILE A 139 -6.61 8.15 0.36
N SER A 140 -5.43 7.56 0.32
CA SER A 140 -5.14 6.37 -0.50
C SER A 140 -6.06 5.20 -0.15
N GLY A 141 -6.34 4.98 1.15
CA GLY A 141 -7.34 4.02 1.62
C GLY A 141 -8.76 4.35 1.13
N GLY A 142 -9.16 5.61 1.22
CA GLY A 142 -10.47 6.08 0.73
C GLY A 142 -10.63 5.87 -0.78
N VAL A 143 -9.61 6.22 -1.56
CA VAL A 143 -9.60 6.00 -3.02
C VAL A 143 -9.73 4.51 -3.35
N ALA A 144 -9.01 3.64 -2.64
CA ALA A 144 -9.07 2.20 -2.83
C ALA A 144 -10.48 1.63 -2.61
N ILE A 145 -11.13 2.03 -1.50
CA ILE A 145 -12.50 1.60 -1.17
C ILE A 145 -13.49 2.10 -2.24
N THR A 146 -13.36 3.36 -2.64
CA THR A 146 -14.22 3.97 -3.67
C THR A 146 -14.06 3.24 -5.00
N ALA A 147 -12.82 2.99 -5.44
CA ALA A 147 -12.52 2.28 -6.68
C ALA A 147 -13.15 0.87 -6.69
N SER A 148 -13.00 0.11 -5.59
CA SER A 148 -13.64 -1.21 -5.45
C SER A 148 -15.15 -1.12 -5.53
N SER A 149 -15.75 -0.12 -4.88
CA SER A 149 -17.21 0.07 -4.86
C SER A 149 -17.77 0.41 -6.24
N VAL A 150 -17.07 1.27 -6.99
CA VAL A 150 -17.45 1.62 -8.37
C VAL A 150 -17.43 0.39 -9.27
N VAL A 151 -16.38 -0.45 -9.19
CA VAL A 151 -16.32 -1.69 -9.99
C VAL A 151 -17.49 -2.62 -9.66
N LYS A 152 -17.90 -2.71 -8.39
CA LYS A 152 -19.03 -3.56 -7.95
C LYS A 152 -20.40 -3.04 -8.42
N LEU A 153 -20.53 -1.77 -8.79
CA LEU A 153 -21.77 -1.22 -9.38
C LEU A 153 -22.10 -1.81 -10.77
N PHE A 154 -21.09 -2.30 -11.48
CA PHE A 154 -21.26 -2.93 -12.81
C PHE A 154 -21.48 -4.45 -12.73
N ARG A 155 -22.00 -4.93 -11.61
CA ARG A 155 -22.29 -6.35 -11.34
C ARG A 155 -23.61 -6.83 -11.98
#